data_0109438b1a1df49497e50ea47864632a
#
_entry.id   0109438b1a1df49497e50ea47864632a
#
_cell.length_a   1.000
_cell.length_b   1.000
_cell.length_c   1.000
_cell.angle_alpha   90.00
_cell.angle_beta   90.00
_cell.angle_gamma   90.00
#
_symmetry.space_group_name_H-M   'P 1'
#
loop_
_entity.id
_entity.type
_entity.pdbx_description
1 polymer ?
#
loop_
_entity_poly.entity_id
_entity_poly.type
_entity_poly.pdbx_seq_one_letter_code
_entity_poly.pdbx_strand_id
1 'polypeptide(L)'
;MALVPLGLVLVLTWLAVGVHVHGWVTAFDAPTASWIGDSVHRSQGLHEALLITARLGNPLTVAAAAVIGGAVLAWRASSVRPGVVVVGTVAGAVLANTAIRAVIYRPLTEAEIRALPRFSTAHHPFPSGHVAGIGALLGIIAACIVVGRGRIVQALATASVIAGVVVVALSRLGLGAHWLSDVIGGALLAGVFMSLGSLALVARPDQSVSASVDVLPHESTGLDDRRDMSTPCEPQ
;
A
#
# COMPACT_ATOMS: atom_id res chain seq x y z
N MET A 1 -9.82 -14.86 -3.82
CA MET A 1 -9.22 -13.61 -3.31
C MET A 1 -8.16 -13.00 -4.25
N ALA A 2 -7.37 -13.78 -4.98
CA ALA A 2 -6.37 -13.27 -5.94
C ALA A 2 -6.96 -12.51 -7.16
N LEU A 3 -8.24 -12.68 -7.46
CA LEU A 3 -8.91 -12.02 -8.59
C LEU A 3 -9.06 -10.50 -8.41
N VAL A 4 -9.16 -10.01 -7.17
CA VAL A 4 -9.33 -8.56 -6.90
C VAL A 4 -8.11 -7.76 -7.33
N PRO A 5 -6.88 -8.05 -6.87
CA PRO A 5 -5.71 -7.30 -7.32
C PRO A 5 -5.48 -7.43 -8.83
N LEU A 6 -5.76 -8.58 -9.44
CA LEU A 6 -5.67 -8.76 -10.88
C LEU A 6 -6.64 -7.84 -11.63
N GLY A 7 -7.91 -7.79 -11.21
CA GLY A 7 -8.90 -6.89 -11.80
C GLY A 7 -8.49 -5.42 -11.68
N LEU A 8 -7.97 -5.00 -10.52
CA LEU A 8 -7.47 -3.63 -10.30
C LEU A 8 -6.27 -3.31 -11.20
N VAL A 9 -5.34 -4.26 -11.39
CA VAL A 9 -4.21 -4.10 -12.31
C VAL A 9 -4.70 -3.93 -13.75
N LEU A 10 -5.66 -4.72 -14.20
CA LEU A 10 -6.22 -4.60 -15.55
C LEU A 10 -6.87 -3.23 -15.77
N VAL A 11 -7.67 -2.75 -14.81
CA VAL A 11 -8.31 -1.43 -14.88
C VAL A 11 -7.26 -0.32 -14.84
N LEU A 12 -6.24 -0.42 -13.98
CA LEU A 12 -5.15 0.54 -13.92
C LEU A 12 -4.36 0.59 -15.24
N THR A 13 -4.06 -0.57 -15.84
CA THR A 13 -3.36 -0.66 -17.12
C THR A 13 -4.20 -0.02 -18.24
N TRP A 14 -5.49 -0.34 -18.29
CA TRP A 14 -6.40 0.26 -19.25
C TRP A 14 -6.46 1.79 -19.11
N LEU A 15 -6.57 2.29 -17.88
CA LEU A 15 -6.52 3.73 -17.60
C LEU A 15 -5.18 4.35 -18.01
N ALA A 16 -4.06 3.69 -17.68
CA ALA A 16 -2.72 4.15 -18.02
C ALA A 16 -2.51 4.27 -19.54
N VAL A 17 -2.98 3.27 -20.29
CA VAL A 17 -2.95 3.32 -21.77
C VAL A 17 -3.81 4.49 -22.26
N GLY A 18 -5.03 4.64 -21.74
CA GLY A 18 -5.92 5.75 -22.12
C GLY A 18 -5.31 7.14 -21.85
N VAL A 19 -4.57 7.30 -20.74
CA VAL A 19 -3.82 8.53 -20.43
C VAL A 19 -2.65 8.72 -21.39
N HIS A 20 -1.89 7.67 -21.67
CA HIS A 20 -0.70 7.72 -22.53
C HIS A 20 -1.04 8.13 -23.98
N VAL A 21 -2.13 7.58 -24.52
CA VAL A 21 -2.59 7.91 -25.87
C VAL A 21 -3.48 9.14 -25.94
N HIS A 22 -3.65 9.87 -24.83
CA HIS A 22 -4.55 11.02 -24.71
C HIS A 22 -5.97 10.69 -25.18
N GLY A 23 -6.47 9.52 -24.73
CA GLY A 23 -7.78 8.99 -25.13
C GLY A 23 -8.94 9.62 -24.37
N TRP A 24 -10.13 9.05 -24.53
CA TRP A 24 -11.39 9.52 -23.93
C TRP A 24 -11.34 9.66 -22.40
N VAL A 25 -10.48 8.90 -21.70
CA VAL A 25 -10.32 8.97 -20.23
C VAL A 25 -9.86 10.35 -19.76
N THR A 26 -9.18 11.11 -20.62
CA THR A 26 -8.68 12.46 -20.32
C THR A 26 -9.68 13.57 -20.64
N ALA A 27 -10.80 13.24 -21.31
CA ALA A 27 -11.80 14.23 -21.71
C ALA A 27 -12.46 14.95 -20.52
N PHE A 28 -12.49 14.32 -19.35
CA PHE A 28 -13.06 14.88 -18.12
C PHE A 28 -12.04 15.61 -17.25
N ASP A 29 -10.75 15.54 -17.58
CA ASP A 29 -9.69 16.09 -16.75
C ASP A 29 -9.72 17.61 -16.65
N ALA A 30 -9.74 18.30 -17.81
CA ALA A 30 -9.74 19.75 -17.84
C ALA A 30 -11.04 20.37 -17.28
N PRO A 31 -12.25 19.88 -17.61
CA PRO A 31 -13.49 20.41 -17.01
C PRO A 31 -13.55 20.21 -15.51
N THR A 32 -13.10 19.05 -15.01
CA THR A 32 -13.08 18.77 -13.56
C THR A 32 -12.08 19.67 -12.83
N ALA A 33 -10.89 19.85 -13.39
CA ALA A 33 -9.85 20.70 -12.81
C ALA A 33 -10.30 22.17 -12.74
N SER A 34 -10.95 22.70 -13.78
CA SER A 34 -11.44 24.09 -13.77
C SER A 34 -12.56 24.26 -12.75
N TRP A 35 -13.53 23.36 -12.70
CA TRP A 35 -14.64 23.42 -11.75
C TRP A 35 -14.19 23.39 -10.27
N ILE A 36 -13.26 22.50 -9.94
CA ILE A 36 -12.70 22.40 -8.57
C ILE A 36 -11.81 23.59 -8.27
N GLY A 37 -10.93 23.97 -9.21
CA GLY A 37 -10.01 25.10 -9.06
C GLY A 37 -10.74 26.41 -8.77
N ASP A 38 -11.79 26.72 -9.52
CA ASP A 38 -12.62 27.91 -9.32
C ASP A 38 -13.27 27.95 -7.93
N SER A 39 -13.68 26.79 -7.42
CA SER A 39 -14.27 26.65 -6.09
C SER A 39 -13.25 26.90 -4.99
N VAL A 40 -12.02 26.42 -5.15
CA VAL A 40 -10.93 26.60 -4.19
C VAL A 40 -10.43 28.05 -4.17
N HIS A 41 -10.29 28.70 -5.33
CA HIS A 41 -9.83 30.10 -5.40
C HIS A 41 -10.77 31.09 -4.74
N ARG A 42 -12.06 30.73 -4.54
CA ARG A 42 -13.04 31.60 -3.85
C ARG A 42 -12.91 31.58 -2.32
N SER A 43 -12.14 30.64 -1.75
CA SER A 43 -12.04 30.47 -0.29
C SER A 43 -10.61 30.24 0.15
N GLN A 44 -10.02 31.25 0.80
CA GLN A 44 -8.66 31.14 1.36
C GLN A 44 -8.55 30.02 2.40
N GLY A 45 -9.55 29.88 3.28
CA GLY A 45 -9.55 28.81 4.29
C GLY A 45 -9.58 27.42 3.68
N LEU A 46 -10.31 27.22 2.57
CA LEU A 46 -10.30 25.96 1.84
C LEU A 46 -8.92 25.69 1.23
N HIS A 47 -8.31 26.70 0.61
CA HIS A 47 -6.98 26.56 0.04
C HIS A 47 -5.94 26.13 1.09
N GLU A 48 -5.93 26.77 2.27
CA GLU A 48 -5.05 26.42 3.38
C GLU A 48 -5.29 24.98 3.89
N ALA A 49 -6.55 24.57 4.04
CA ALA A 49 -6.91 23.21 4.43
C ALA A 49 -6.39 22.16 3.42
N LEU A 50 -6.47 22.47 2.12
CA LEU A 50 -5.95 21.60 1.07
C LEU A 50 -4.42 21.52 1.09
N LEU A 51 -3.72 22.61 1.41
CA LEU A 51 -2.26 22.62 1.60
C LEU A 51 -1.84 21.73 2.77
N ILE A 52 -2.53 21.82 3.90
CA ILE A 52 -2.28 20.94 5.06
C ILE A 52 -2.48 19.49 4.69
N THR A 53 -3.60 19.18 4.02
CA THR A 53 -3.90 17.83 3.54
C THR A 53 -2.83 17.31 2.59
N ALA A 54 -2.33 18.16 1.68
CA ALA A 54 -1.26 17.80 0.76
C ALA A 54 0.05 17.45 1.49
N ARG A 55 0.37 18.17 2.58
CA ARG A 55 1.55 17.83 3.41
C ARG A 55 1.44 16.49 4.10
N LEU A 56 0.24 16.11 4.57
CA LEU A 56 0.00 14.80 5.15
C LEU A 56 0.18 13.66 4.14
N GLY A 57 -0.21 13.88 2.89
CA GLY A 57 -0.03 12.93 1.79
C GLY A 57 1.38 12.91 1.18
N ASN A 58 2.32 13.71 1.67
CA ASN A 58 3.70 13.72 1.17
C ASN A 58 4.36 12.35 1.35
N PRO A 59 5.14 11.85 0.37
CA PRO A 59 5.79 10.53 0.45
C PRO A 59 6.61 10.31 1.72
N LEU A 60 7.33 11.33 2.21
CA LEU A 60 8.10 11.22 3.44
C LEU A 60 7.20 11.08 4.68
N THR A 61 6.12 11.87 4.75
CA THR A 61 5.13 11.78 5.83
C THR A 61 4.47 10.41 5.86
N VAL A 62 4.08 9.91 4.67
CA VAL A 62 3.46 8.59 4.51
C VAL A 62 4.43 7.47 4.90
N ALA A 63 5.71 7.57 4.50
CA ALA A 63 6.73 6.59 4.87
C ALA A 63 6.98 6.58 6.38
N ALA A 64 7.10 7.74 7.01
CA ALA A 64 7.24 7.86 8.46
C ALA A 64 6.02 7.28 9.20
N ALA A 65 4.81 7.59 8.73
CA ALA A 65 3.57 7.03 9.29
C ALA A 65 3.47 5.51 9.11
N ALA A 66 3.96 4.97 7.98
CA ALA A 66 4.01 3.52 7.75
C ALA A 66 4.96 2.82 8.72
N VAL A 67 6.14 3.40 8.97
CA VAL A 67 7.11 2.85 9.93
C VAL A 67 6.56 2.91 11.35
N ILE A 68 6.05 4.07 11.78
CA ILE A 68 5.49 4.25 13.13
C ILE A 68 4.27 3.35 13.32
N GLY A 69 3.30 3.40 12.41
CA GLY A 69 2.09 2.58 12.47
C GLY A 69 2.39 1.08 12.41
N GLY A 70 3.34 0.68 11.56
CA GLY A 70 3.82 -0.69 11.48
C GLY A 70 4.49 -1.15 12.77
N ALA A 71 5.34 -0.32 13.38
CA ALA A 71 5.99 -0.63 14.66
C ALA A 71 4.96 -0.78 15.80
N VAL A 72 3.99 0.13 15.88
CA VAL A 72 2.91 0.05 16.87
C VAL A 72 2.09 -1.22 16.70
N LEU A 73 1.73 -1.59 15.48
CA LEU A 73 0.97 -2.81 15.20
C LEU A 73 1.78 -4.07 15.49
N ALA A 74 3.09 -4.08 15.18
CA ALA A 74 3.99 -5.17 15.50
C ALA A 74 4.12 -5.37 17.02
N TRP A 75 4.29 -4.27 17.77
CA TRP A 75 4.35 -4.29 19.21
C TRP A 75 3.03 -4.82 19.85
N ARG A 76 1.87 -4.31 19.40
CA ARG A 76 0.56 -4.75 19.91
C ARG A 76 0.24 -6.21 19.59
N ALA A 77 0.73 -6.71 18.47
CA ALA A 77 0.54 -8.10 18.05
C ALA A 77 1.62 -9.05 18.60
N SER A 78 2.65 -8.54 19.29
CA SER A 78 3.84 -9.30 19.70
C SER A 78 4.45 -10.08 18.52
N SER A 79 4.42 -9.49 17.33
CA SER A 79 4.85 -10.12 16.07
C SER A 79 5.31 -9.04 15.08
N VAL A 80 6.43 -9.26 14.43
CA VAL A 80 6.96 -8.34 13.39
C VAL A 80 6.14 -8.31 12.11
N ARG A 81 5.32 -9.33 11.89
CA ARG A 81 4.57 -9.55 10.63
C ARG A 81 3.68 -8.38 10.23
N PRO A 82 2.79 -7.83 11.09
CA PRO A 82 1.98 -6.68 10.72
C PRO A 82 2.82 -5.47 10.32
N GLY A 83 3.93 -5.24 11.02
CA GLY A 83 4.85 -4.15 10.70
C GLY A 83 5.48 -4.30 9.31
N VAL A 84 6.01 -5.48 9.00
CA VAL A 84 6.60 -5.79 7.68
C VAL A 84 5.56 -5.64 6.57
N VAL A 85 4.33 -6.11 6.80
CA VAL A 85 3.26 -6.00 5.80
C VAL A 85 2.86 -4.55 5.57
N VAL A 86 2.72 -3.72 6.62
CA VAL A 86 2.40 -2.30 6.48
C VAL A 86 3.48 -1.56 5.69
N VAL A 87 4.74 -1.70 6.10
CA VAL A 87 5.86 -1.03 5.43
C VAL A 87 6.03 -1.54 4.00
N GLY A 88 5.95 -2.86 3.78
CA GLY A 88 6.07 -3.47 2.45
C GLY A 88 4.96 -3.05 1.50
N THR A 89 3.72 -2.95 1.99
CA THR A 89 2.56 -2.47 1.19
C THR A 89 2.77 -1.03 0.73
N VAL A 90 3.16 -0.14 1.63
CA VAL A 90 3.39 1.28 1.30
C VAL A 90 4.61 1.45 0.41
N ALA A 91 5.72 0.79 0.72
CA ALA A 91 6.94 0.83 -0.10
C ALA A 91 6.68 0.29 -1.51
N GLY A 92 5.96 -0.82 -1.64
CA GLY A 92 5.57 -1.39 -2.93
C GLY A 92 4.71 -0.43 -3.74
N ALA A 93 3.72 0.22 -3.14
CA ALA A 93 2.89 1.23 -3.81
C ALA A 93 3.71 2.43 -4.30
N VAL A 94 4.65 2.92 -3.48
CA VAL A 94 5.54 4.05 -3.85
C VAL A 94 6.50 3.66 -4.97
N LEU A 95 7.11 2.49 -4.89
CA LEU A 95 8.02 1.99 -5.93
C LEU A 95 7.29 1.76 -7.26
N ALA A 96 6.12 1.12 -7.22
CA ALA A 96 5.31 0.91 -8.42
C ALA A 96 4.83 2.24 -9.02
N ASN A 97 4.42 3.21 -8.17
CA ASN A 97 4.07 4.55 -8.63
C ASN A 97 5.25 5.21 -9.37
N THR A 98 6.44 5.14 -8.81
CA THR A 98 7.66 5.70 -9.41
C THR A 98 7.98 5.01 -10.74
N ALA A 99 7.87 3.69 -10.82
CA ALA A 99 8.10 2.93 -12.04
C ALA A 99 7.07 3.28 -13.14
N ILE A 100 5.78 3.37 -12.79
CA ILE A 100 4.73 3.75 -13.75
C ILE A 100 5.00 5.17 -14.27
N ARG A 101 5.33 6.12 -13.42
CA ARG A 101 5.65 7.50 -13.80
C ARG A 101 6.87 7.60 -14.72
N ALA A 102 7.82 6.69 -14.63
CA ALA A 102 8.98 6.64 -15.51
C ALA A 102 8.64 6.15 -16.94
N VAL A 103 7.54 5.37 -17.07
CA VAL A 103 7.16 4.76 -18.36
C VAL A 103 5.98 5.48 -19.01
N ILE A 104 5.00 5.92 -18.22
CA ILE A 104 3.79 6.56 -18.73
C ILE A 104 4.06 8.05 -18.96
N TYR A 105 4.24 8.40 -20.22
CA TYR A 105 4.26 9.79 -20.65
C TYR A 105 2.83 10.27 -20.89
N ARG A 106 2.46 11.41 -20.30
CA ARG A 106 1.18 12.07 -20.56
C ARG A 106 1.40 13.22 -21.53
N PRO A 107 0.95 13.13 -22.78
CA PRO A 107 0.95 14.26 -23.67
C PRO A 107 -0.09 15.28 -23.17
N LEU A 108 0.31 16.55 -23.07
CA LEU A 108 -0.59 17.64 -22.70
C LEU A 108 -0.90 18.48 -23.95
N THR A 109 -2.15 18.85 -24.11
CA THR A 109 -2.56 19.83 -25.12
C THR A 109 -2.14 21.24 -24.69
N GLU A 110 -2.06 22.18 -25.65
CA GLU A 110 -1.79 23.58 -25.32
C GLU A 110 -2.83 24.18 -24.36
N ALA A 111 -4.10 23.75 -24.44
CA ALA A 111 -5.16 24.19 -23.55
C ALA A 111 -4.91 23.70 -22.13
N GLU A 112 -4.51 22.44 -21.94
CA GLU A 112 -4.15 21.87 -20.65
C GLU A 112 -2.90 22.54 -20.08
N ILE A 113 -1.87 22.80 -20.89
CA ILE A 113 -0.66 23.53 -20.48
C ILE A 113 -1.02 24.93 -19.99
N ARG A 114 -1.94 25.65 -20.67
CA ARG A 114 -2.42 26.97 -20.24
C ARG A 114 -3.27 26.91 -18.96
N ALA A 115 -3.95 25.81 -18.72
CA ALA A 115 -4.75 25.59 -17.51
C ALA A 115 -3.90 25.13 -16.31
N LEU A 116 -2.64 24.72 -16.52
CA LEU A 116 -1.76 24.35 -15.41
C LEU A 116 -1.43 25.57 -14.54
N PRO A 117 -1.45 25.40 -13.20
CA PRO A 117 -0.92 26.42 -12.31
C PRO A 117 0.51 26.77 -12.65
N ARG A 118 0.87 28.05 -12.56
CA ARG A 118 2.21 28.57 -12.93
C ARG A 118 3.40 27.86 -12.25
N PHE A 119 3.14 27.10 -11.19
CA PHE A 119 4.14 26.37 -10.41
C PHE A 119 4.04 24.84 -10.55
N SER A 120 3.24 24.34 -11.52
CA SER A 120 3.16 22.90 -11.75
C SER A 120 4.44 22.40 -12.43
N THR A 121 5.25 21.65 -11.69
CA THR A 121 6.43 20.94 -12.20
C THR A 121 6.08 19.59 -12.83
N ALA A 122 4.80 19.28 -13.00
CA ALA A 122 4.32 17.96 -13.30
C ALA A 122 4.36 17.67 -14.81
N HIS A 123 5.54 17.34 -15.33
CA HIS A 123 5.67 16.78 -16.69
C HIS A 123 5.15 15.34 -16.79
N HIS A 124 4.98 14.64 -15.64
CA HIS A 124 4.51 13.26 -15.58
C HIS A 124 3.66 13.02 -14.33
N PRO A 125 2.43 13.52 -14.27
CA PRO A 125 1.61 13.45 -13.06
C PRO A 125 1.00 12.07 -12.79
N PHE A 126 0.86 11.20 -13.79
CA PHE A 126 0.18 9.90 -13.67
C PHE A 126 1.09 8.78 -13.18
N PRO A 127 0.62 7.99 -12.18
CA PRO A 127 -0.53 8.24 -11.30
C PRO A 127 -0.16 9.12 -10.10
N SER A 128 -1.17 9.59 -9.34
CA SER A 128 -0.95 10.41 -8.15
C SER A 128 -0.29 9.64 -7.01
N GLY A 129 0.97 9.95 -6.69
CA GLY A 129 1.71 9.31 -5.60
C GLY A 129 1.15 9.61 -4.20
N HIS A 130 0.57 10.80 -3.99
CA HIS A 130 -0.09 11.16 -2.73
C HIS A 130 -1.30 10.25 -2.46
N VAL A 131 -2.14 10.05 -3.47
CA VAL A 131 -3.34 9.21 -3.36
C VAL A 131 -2.94 7.74 -3.22
N ALA A 132 -1.97 7.26 -4.00
CA ALA A 132 -1.47 5.89 -3.92
C ALA A 132 -0.87 5.58 -2.53
N GLY A 133 -0.01 6.47 -2.02
CA GLY A 133 0.65 6.28 -0.73
C GLY A 133 -0.32 6.29 0.45
N ILE A 134 -1.17 7.32 0.53
CA ILE A 134 -2.17 7.44 1.61
C ILE A 134 -3.19 6.31 1.55
N GLY A 135 -3.68 5.96 0.36
CA GLY A 135 -4.65 4.89 0.19
C GLY A 135 -4.07 3.53 0.61
N ALA A 136 -2.83 3.22 0.22
CA ALA A 136 -2.13 2.02 0.65
C ALA A 136 -1.92 1.99 2.17
N LEU A 137 -1.48 3.11 2.77
CA LEU A 137 -1.26 3.22 4.21
C LEU A 137 -2.54 3.04 5.01
N LEU A 138 -3.58 3.84 4.73
CA LEU A 138 -4.85 3.77 5.44
C LEU A 138 -5.51 2.41 5.25
N GLY A 139 -5.48 1.87 4.02
CA GLY A 139 -6.09 0.60 3.69
C GLY A 139 -5.44 -0.57 4.43
N ILE A 140 -4.09 -0.65 4.46
CA ILE A 140 -3.41 -1.77 5.13
C ILE A 140 -3.49 -1.65 6.66
N ILE A 141 -3.43 -0.45 7.22
CA ILE A 141 -3.64 -0.26 8.67
C ILE A 141 -5.07 -0.66 9.05
N ALA A 142 -6.08 -0.21 8.28
CA ALA A 142 -7.46 -0.62 8.49
C ALA A 142 -7.61 -2.15 8.41
N ALA A 143 -7.02 -2.79 7.39
CA ALA A 143 -7.04 -4.25 7.27
C ALA A 143 -6.45 -4.94 8.51
N CYS A 144 -5.32 -4.46 9.05
CA CYS A 144 -4.73 -5.00 10.28
C CYS A 144 -5.66 -4.86 11.50
N ILE A 145 -6.40 -3.75 11.59
CA ILE A 145 -7.27 -3.45 12.75
C ILE A 145 -8.56 -4.26 12.69
N VAL A 146 -9.13 -4.49 11.49
CA VAL A 146 -10.46 -5.09 11.33
C VAL A 146 -10.46 -6.62 11.25
N VAL A 147 -9.30 -7.27 11.25
CA VAL A 147 -9.20 -8.74 11.28
C VAL A 147 -9.97 -9.28 12.50
N GLY A 148 -10.91 -10.19 12.25
CA GLY A 148 -11.75 -10.78 13.28
C GLY A 148 -12.85 -9.87 13.86
N ARG A 149 -13.03 -8.66 13.34
CA ARG A 149 -14.08 -7.73 13.76
C ARG A 149 -15.38 -7.92 12.98
N GLY A 150 -16.49 -7.52 13.60
CA GLY A 150 -17.82 -7.60 12.97
C GLY A 150 -17.98 -6.69 11.75
N ARG A 151 -18.98 -6.98 10.92
CA ARG A 151 -19.24 -6.28 9.63
C ARG A 151 -19.39 -4.77 9.77
N ILE A 152 -19.95 -4.28 10.88
CA ILE A 152 -20.12 -2.83 11.11
C ILE A 152 -18.76 -2.15 11.24
N VAL A 153 -17.83 -2.74 12.03
CA VAL A 153 -16.47 -2.19 12.20
C VAL A 153 -15.72 -2.21 10.85
N GLN A 154 -15.86 -3.28 10.08
CA GLN A 154 -15.27 -3.37 8.74
C GLN A 154 -15.83 -2.29 7.81
N ALA A 155 -17.14 -2.08 7.80
CA ALA A 155 -17.80 -1.05 6.98
C ALA A 155 -17.35 0.37 7.38
N LEU A 156 -17.28 0.68 8.67
CA LEU A 156 -16.81 1.97 9.17
C LEU A 156 -15.33 2.22 8.81
N ALA A 157 -14.48 1.21 8.96
CA ALA A 157 -13.07 1.33 8.57
C ALA A 157 -12.92 1.55 7.05
N THR A 158 -13.67 0.81 6.25
CA THR A 158 -13.67 1.00 4.78
C THR A 158 -14.15 2.39 4.40
N ALA A 159 -15.24 2.88 5.00
CA ALA A 159 -15.75 4.24 4.77
C ALA A 159 -14.71 5.29 5.17
N SER A 160 -14.00 5.10 6.29
CA SER A 160 -12.93 6.01 6.74
C SER A 160 -11.74 6.03 5.76
N VAL A 161 -11.35 4.88 5.23
CA VAL A 161 -10.29 4.78 4.20
C VAL A 161 -10.73 5.52 2.94
N ILE A 162 -11.94 5.28 2.45
CA ILE A 162 -12.48 5.96 1.27
C ILE A 162 -12.52 7.47 1.51
N ALA A 163 -13.04 7.93 2.64
CA ALA A 163 -13.09 9.35 2.99
C ALA A 163 -11.69 9.98 3.01
N GLY A 164 -10.70 9.32 3.62
CA GLY A 164 -9.32 9.80 3.64
C GLY A 164 -8.71 9.91 2.25
N VAL A 165 -8.93 8.91 1.40
CA VAL A 165 -8.47 8.92 0.00
C VAL A 165 -9.13 10.05 -0.78
N VAL A 166 -10.45 10.25 -0.63
CA VAL A 166 -11.21 11.33 -1.29
C VAL A 166 -10.70 12.70 -0.85
N VAL A 167 -10.46 12.91 0.45
CA VAL A 167 -9.94 14.18 0.97
C VAL A 167 -8.57 14.50 0.36
N VAL A 168 -7.66 13.53 0.30
CA VAL A 168 -6.36 13.73 -0.36
C VAL A 168 -6.53 13.94 -1.86
N ALA A 169 -7.40 13.19 -2.53
CA ALA A 169 -7.71 13.36 -3.94
C ALA A 169 -8.18 14.79 -4.25
N LEU A 170 -9.16 15.28 -3.49
CA LEU A 170 -9.67 16.65 -3.62
C LEU A 170 -8.59 17.70 -3.38
N SER A 171 -7.67 17.45 -2.44
CA SER A 171 -6.55 18.37 -2.24
C SER A 171 -5.65 18.45 -3.48
N ARG A 172 -5.40 17.32 -4.15
CA ARG A 172 -4.53 17.30 -5.34
C ARG A 172 -5.19 17.96 -6.56
N LEU A 173 -6.50 17.76 -6.71
CA LEU A 173 -7.29 18.41 -7.74
C LEU A 173 -7.45 19.92 -7.47
N GLY A 174 -7.83 20.28 -6.25
CA GLY A 174 -8.06 21.68 -5.87
C GLY A 174 -6.82 22.55 -5.90
N LEU A 175 -5.64 21.96 -5.63
CA LEU A 175 -4.36 22.65 -5.78
C LEU A 175 -3.82 22.65 -7.22
N GLY A 176 -4.55 22.05 -8.18
CA GLY A 176 -4.15 21.96 -9.57
C GLY A 176 -2.87 21.13 -9.80
N ALA A 177 -2.55 20.23 -8.87
CA ALA A 177 -1.32 19.44 -8.93
C ALA A 177 -1.48 18.13 -9.69
N HIS A 178 -2.71 17.68 -9.90
CA HIS A 178 -3.05 16.43 -10.59
C HIS A 178 -4.39 16.57 -11.33
N TRP A 179 -4.57 15.71 -12.32
CA TRP A 179 -5.82 15.52 -13.04
C TRP A 179 -6.69 14.45 -12.38
N LEU A 180 -7.97 14.38 -12.76
CA LEU A 180 -8.89 13.37 -12.25
C LEU A 180 -8.40 11.95 -12.56
N SER A 181 -7.93 11.72 -13.79
CA SER A 181 -7.38 10.43 -14.20
C SER A 181 -6.15 10.01 -13.36
N ASP A 182 -5.28 10.97 -12.97
CA ASP A 182 -4.12 10.69 -12.12
C ASP A 182 -4.54 10.22 -10.72
N VAL A 183 -5.56 10.88 -10.17
CA VAL A 183 -6.11 10.57 -8.84
C VAL A 183 -6.77 9.19 -8.83
N ILE A 184 -7.57 8.88 -9.86
CA ILE A 184 -8.18 7.56 -10.03
C ILE A 184 -7.08 6.49 -10.18
N GLY A 185 -6.07 6.73 -11.00
CA GLY A 185 -4.92 5.83 -11.13
C GLY A 185 -4.20 5.57 -9.81
N GLY A 186 -4.00 6.62 -8.99
CA GLY A 186 -3.43 6.51 -7.66
C GLY A 186 -4.28 5.66 -6.71
N ALA A 187 -5.61 5.83 -6.73
CA ALA A 187 -6.54 5.05 -5.93
C ALA A 187 -6.56 3.56 -6.34
N LEU A 188 -6.54 3.27 -7.64
CA LEU A 188 -6.44 1.91 -8.15
C LEU A 188 -5.13 1.24 -7.71
N LEU A 189 -4.01 1.95 -7.81
CA LEU A 189 -2.72 1.45 -7.37
C LEU A 189 -2.70 1.16 -5.86
N ALA A 190 -3.28 2.06 -5.05
CA ALA A 190 -3.47 1.82 -3.62
C ALA A 190 -4.28 0.55 -3.37
N GLY A 191 -5.38 0.35 -4.10
CA GLY A 191 -6.22 -0.84 -4.02
C GLY A 191 -5.48 -2.14 -4.36
N VAL A 192 -4.61 -2.12 -5.37
CA VAL A 192 -3.74 -3.27 -5.71
C VAL A 192 -2.87 -3.63 -4.52
N PHE A 193 -2.09 -2.69 -3.99
CA PHE A 193 -1.15 -2.98 -2.91
C PHE A 193 -1.85 -3.29 -1.57
N MET A 194 -2.95 -2.62 -1.26
CA MET A 194 -3.80 -2.97 -0.12
C MET A 194 -4.31 -4.42 -0.22
N SER A 195 -4.75 -4.84 -1.41
CA SER A 195 -5.23 -6.21 -1.63
C SER A 195 -4.10 -7.23 -1.46
N LEU A 196 -2.92 -6.96 -2.01
CA LEU A 196 -1.74 -7.82 -1.87
C LEU A 196 -1.27 -7.90 -0.40
N GLY A 197 -1.20 -6.75 0.30
CA GLY A 197 -0.87 -6.71 1.72
C GLY A 197 -1.89 -7.45 2.58
N SER A 198 -3.19 -7.34 2.27
CA SER A 198 -4.24 -8.09 2.96
C SER A 198 -4.12 -9.59 2.74
N LEU A 199 -3.78 -10.03 1.53
CA LEU A 199 -3.48 -11.44 1.26
C LEU A 199 -2.27 -11.91 2.06
N ALA A 200 -1.22 -11.10 2.14
CA ALA A 200 -0.04 -11.41 2.95
C ALA A 200 -0.36 -11.50 4.45
N LEU A 201 -1.33 -10.74 4.98
CA LEU A 201 -1.79 -10.86 6.37
C LEU A 201 -2.52 -12.18 6.64
N VAL A 202 -3.28 -12.68 5.67
CA VAL A 202 -4.10 -13.89 5.83
C VAL A 202 -3.31 -15.17 5.52
N ALA A 203 -2.29 -15.11 4.67
CA ALA A 203 -1.44 -16.25 4.34
C ALA A 203 -0.75 -16.78 5.60
N ARG A 204 -0.98 -18.06 5.97
CA ARG A 204 -0.28 -18.70 7.08
C ARG A 204 1.16 -18.97 6.64
N PRO A 205 2.18 -18.77 7.51
CA PRO A 205 3.51 -19.30 7.25
C PRO A 205 3.40 -20.81 7.10
N ASP A 206 3.94 -21.34 6.04
CA ASP A 206 3.99 -22.79 5.82
C ASP A 206 4.88 -23.41 6.91
N GLN A 207 4.30 -24.23 7.78
CA GLN A 207 5.00 -24.90 8.87
C GLN A 207 5.87 -26.05 8.38
N SER A 208 5.88 -26.36 7.08
CA SER A 208 6.61 -27.47 6.49
C SER A 208 8.14 -27.32 6.58
N VAL A 209 8.65 -26.10 6.72
CA VAL A 209 10.09 -25.84 6.82
C VAL A 209 10.65 -26.11 8.23
N SER A 210 9.84 -25.97 9.29
CA SER A 210 10.27 -26.23 10.68
C SER A 210 10.35 -27.74 10.97
N ALA A 211 9.57 -28.56 10.31
CA ALA A 211 9.55 -30.01 10.55
C ALA A 211 10.78 -30.74 9.96
N SER A 212 11.51 -30.10 9.05
CA SER A 212 12.68 -30.71 8.40
C SER A 212 13.97 -30.55 9.20
N VAL A 213 13.99 -29.72 10.25
CA VAL A 213 15.19 -29.49 11.08
C VAL A 213 15.22 -30.42 12.30
N ASP A 214 14.07 -30.94 12.73
CA ASP A 214 13.98 -31.79 13.93
C ASP A 214 14.16 -33.30 13.62
N VAL A 215 14.42 -33.68 12.36
CA VAL A 215 14.68 -35.08 11.97
C VAL A 215 16.16 -35.27 11.61
N LEU A 216 17.06 -34.84 12.49
CA LEU A 216 18.40 -35.44 12.54
C LEU A 216 18.36 -36.56 13.57
N PRO A 217 18.63 -37.81 13.20
CA PRO A 217 18.72 -38.92 14.17
C PRO A 217 19.85 -38.59 15.12
N HIS A 218 19.55 -38.52 16.41
CA HIS A 218 20.58 -38.62 17.44
C HIS A 218 21.25 -40.00 17.27
N GLU A 219 22.39 -39.98 16.66
CA GLU A 219 23.29 -41.13 16.60
C GLU A 219 23.79 -41.36 18.03
N SER A 220 23.09 -42.28 18.73
CA SER A 220 23.54 -42.79 20.01
C SER A 220 24.78 -43.63 19.74
N THR A 221 25.94 -43.07 19.98
CA THR A 221 27.22 -43.78 20.11
C THR A 221 27.08 -44.74 21.27
N GLY A 222 26.67 -45.96 20.99
CA GLY A 222 26.77 -47.06 21.91
C GLY A 222 28.26 -47.45 22.10
N LEU A 223 28.84 -47.01 23.16
CA LEU A 223 30.06 -47.60 23.66
C LEU A 223 29.68 -48.83 24.47
N ASP A 224 29.76 -49.98 23.79
CA ASP A 224 29.79 -51.30 24.36
C ASP A 224 31.07 -51.44 25.22
N ASP A 225 30.98 -51.37 26.54
CA ASP A 225 32.06 -51.77 27.45
C ASP A 225 31.68 -53.14 28.07
N ARG A 226 32.01 -54.16 27.34
CA ARG A 226 32.11 -55.55 27.85
C ARG A 226 33.36 -55.62 28.74
N ARG A 227 33.19 -55.70 30.04
CA ARG A 227 34.17 -56.41 30.90
C ARG A 227 33.43 -57.45 31.72
N ASP A 228 33.57 -58.61 31.17
CA ASP A 228 33.55 -59.90 31.78
C ASP A 228 34.55 -60.00 32.93
N MET A 229 34.14 -60.50 34.04
CA MET A 229 34.99 -61.34 34.87
C MET A 229 34.18 -62.03 35.97
N SER A 230 33.85 -63.29 35.66
CA SER A 230 33.87 -64.50 36.54
C SER A 230 34.54 -64.29 37.93
N THR A 231 33.98 -64.79 39.00
CA THR A 231 33.97 -66.21 39.42
C THR A 231 33.35 -66.32 40.84
N PRO A 232 32.96 -67.51 41.30
CA PRO A 232 32.17 -67.74 42.47
C PRO A 232 33.00 -68.07 43.71
N CYS A 233 32.45 -67.92 44.87
CA CYS A 233 32.78 -68.73 46.06
C CYS A 233 31.62 -68.82 47.01
N GLU A 234 31.13 -70.04 47.18
CA GLU A 234 30.47 -70.62 48.32
C GLU A 234 31.47 -70.86 49.48
N PRO A 235 31.12 -71.46 50.61
CA PRO A 235 29.95 -71.32 51.50
C PRO A 235 30.39 -71.10 52.97
N GLN A 236 29.49 -70.74 53.82
CA GLN A 236 29.11 -71.34 55.07
C GLN A 236 28.05 -70.51 55.77
#